data_bf593ffd94b779914f524db4c788d38c
#
_entry.id   bf593ffd94b779914f524db4c788d38c
#
_cell.length_a   1.000
_cell.length_b   1.000
_cell.length_c   1.000
_cell.angle_alpha   90.00
_cell.angle_beta   90.00
_cell.angle_gamma   90.00
#
_symmetry.space_group_name_H-M   'P 1'
#
loop_
_entity.id
_entity.type
_entity.pdbx_description
1 polymer ?
#
loop_
_entity_poly.entity_id
_entity_poly.type
_entity_poly.pdbx_seq_one_letter_code
_entity_poly.pdbx_strand_id
1 'polypeptide(L)'
;MTVSRRHLLTGSAAAVAAGFAGAAQATDLCKAPAKWDETFDVIVIGAGGAGLTAAIVAKEAGAKTLLLEKMGFPGGNTIIAGGGFNAAIKEDYEKAGIKDSPELHAEQTLAAGDFRADPELVRILTEGAPESVAWLKKRGVKFQDYIYQIYGGIYPRCRNPIGPRGQAYIQVLVPEAKRVGVDLRTNAKVLGIHREHALEGRVTGVEVEIGGKKLNIRATKGVIACAGGFSANAEMCGIHDPRLEKLGTTNQPGATGEVLVNMVDIGAETRGMDYIQCIPEKPLDVKHNPALSTQVNRFVFVNHEGKRFVAEDARRDVLRDAVLAQTKMEAFPVIDDVGFELQKNSKGPENEAARKAGTLFIGNTIEELAGKMGVPADALKKTIDEYNKAVDTKVDPFGRNPNMLVNKIEKAPFYSGRIVMARHHTMGGVCINTKTQVLDRHGKVIPGLYAAGEITGGIHGTNRVGGNAIADVFTFGRIAGAEVMKN
;
A
#
# COMPACT_ATOMS: atom_id res chain seq x y z
N MET A 1 -48.43 19.14 -2.05
CA MET A 1 -48.77 17.80 -1.52
C MET A 1 -48.11 17.65 -0.18
N THR A 2 -48.89 17.68 0.90
CA THR A 2 -48.40 17.59 2.28
C THR A 2 -48.22 16.12 2.63
N VAL A 3 -46.99 15.67 2.82
CA VAL A 3 -46.70 14.31 3.30
C VAL A 3 -47.06 14.23 4.78
N SER A 4 -47.99 13.33 5.12
CA SER A 4 -48.48 13.12 6.48
C SER A 4 -47.41 12.55 7.40
N ARG A 5 -47.27 13.10 8.62
CA ARG A 5 -46.36 12.63 9.69
C ARG A 5 -46.48 11.14 10.06
N ARG A 6 -47.58 10.48 9.70
CA ARG A 6 -47.78 9.04 9.95
C ARG A 6 -46.92 8.12 9.06
N HIS A 7 -46.50 8.55 7.84
CA HIS A 7 -45.69 7.77 6.95
C HIS A 7 -44.19 7.80 7.29
N LEU A 8 -43.74 8.80 8.08
CA LEU A 8 -42.37 8.88 8.57
C LEU A 8 -42.05 7.91 9.72
N LEU A 9 -43.07 7.54 10.52
CA LEU A 9 -42.87 6.67 11.69
C LEU A 9 -42.88 5.17 11.34
N THR A 10 -43.49 4.77 10.23
CA THR A 10 -43.48 3.36 9.78
C THR A 10 -42.22 2.99 9.00
N GLY A 11 -41.58 3.95 8.32
CA GLY A 11 -40.29 3.72 7.64
C GLY A 11 -39.10 3.57 8.59
N SER A 12 -39.13 4.29 9.73
CA SER A 12 -38.05 4.24 10.72
C SER A 12 -38.00 2.94 11.53
N ALA A 13 -39.18 2.31 11.78
CA ALA A 13 -39.25 1.05 12.52
C ALA A 13 -38.72 -0.14 11.70
N ALA A 14 -38.92 -0.14 10.36
CA ALA A 14 -38.43 -1.19 9.47
C ALA A 14 -36.90 -1.09 9.26
N ALA A 15 -36.37 0.13 9.18
CA ALA A 15 -34.91 0.33 9.05
C ALA A 15 -34.14 -0.03 10.34
N VAL A 16 -34.74 0.26 11.52
CA VAL A 16 -34.17 -0.15 12.82
C VAL A 16 -34.23 -1.67 12.99
N ALA A 17 -35.32 -2.33 12.59
CA ALA A 17 -35.45 -3.79 12.67
C ALA A 17 -34.49 -4.52 11.72
N ALA A 18 -34.24 -3.98 10.52
CA ALA A 18 -33.24 -4.53 9.59
C ALA A 18 -31.79 -4.36 10.09
N GLY A 19 -31.50 -3.24 10.76
CA GLY A 19 -30.18 -3.00 11.40
C GLY A 19 -29.93 -3.96 12.57
N PHE A 20 -30.93 -4.25 13.39
CA PHE A 20 -30.81 -5.23 14.48
C PHE A 20 -30.75 -6.66 14.00
N ALA A 21 -31.41 -7.03 12.89
CA ALA A 21 -31.28 -8.37 12.29
C ALA A 21 -29.89 -8.59 11.67
N GLY A 22 -29.29 -7.57 11.03
CA GLY A 22 -27.93 -7.64 10.52
C GLY A 22 -26.89 -7.76 11.62
N ALA A 23 -27.03 -7.02 12.72
CA ALA A 23 -26.16 -7.10 13.89
C ALA A 23 -26.27 -8.46 14.60
N ALA A 24 -27.48 -9.04 14.69
CA ALA A 24 -27.68 -10.37 15.27
C ALA A 24 -27.05 -11.49 14.43
N GLN A 25 -27.10 -11.39 13.09
CA GLN A 25 -26.41 -12.34 12.20
C GLN A 25 -24.87 -12.22 12.27
N ALA A 26 -24.33 -11.00 12.36
CA ALA A 26 -22.89 -10.77 12.53
C ALA A 26 -22.38 -11.37 13.86
N THR A 27 -23.13 -11.21 14.96
CA THR A 27 -22.74 -11.76 16.27
C THR A 27 -22.75 -13.28 16.35
N ASP A 28 -23.58 -13.97 15.55
CA ASP A 28 -23.59 -15.45 15.52
C ASP A 28 -22.40 -16.03 14.71
N LEU A 29 -21.94 -15.35 13.66
CA LEU A 29 -20.74 -15.74 12.89
C LEU A 29 -19.44 -15.60 13.69
N CYS A 30 -19.44 -14.76 14.72
CA CYS A 30 -18.25 -14.48 15.52
C CYS A 30 -18.06 -15.42 16.73
N LYS A 31 -19.08 -16.22 17.08
CA LYS A 31 -18.97 -17.17 18.20
C LYS A 31 -18.21 -18.43 17.80
N ALA A 32 -17.51 -19.03 18.78
CA ALA A 32 -16.89 -20.32 18.59
C ALA A 32 -17.92 -21.37 18.13
N PRO A 33 -17.64 -22.16 17.09
CA PRO A 33 -18.56 -23.16 16.59
C PRO A 33 -18.66 -24.34 17.57
N ALA A 34 -19.75 -25.08 17.50
CA ALA A 34 -19.94 -26.29 18.31
C ALA A 34 -18.94 -27.41 17.95
N LYS A 35 -18.43 -27.40 16.71
CA LYS A 35 -17.48 -28.40 16.19
C LYS A 35 -16.42 -27.74 15.34
N TRP A 36 -15.18 -28.20 15.48
CA TRP A 36 -14.04 -27.83 14.68
C TRP A 36 -13.71 -28.96 13.68
N ASP A 37 -13.47 -28.59 12.43
CA ASP A 37 -13.11 -29.54 11.38
C ASP A 37 -11.62 -29.86 11.40
N GLU A 38 -10.79 -28.84 11.67
CA GLU A 38 -9.33 -28.99 11.79
C GLU A 38 -8.79 -28.17 12.97
N THR A 39 -7.58 -28.52 13.39
CA THR A 39 -6.87 -27.81 14.47
C THR A 39 -5.42 -27.57 14.11
N PHE A 40 -4.99 -26.32 14.29
CA PHE A 40 -3.61 -25.83 14.17
C PHE A 40 -3.22 -25.05 15.42
N ASP A 41 -1.92 -24.82 15.62
CA ASP A 41 -1.46 -23.93 16.69
C ASP A 41 -1.64 -22.48 16.27
N VAL A 42 -1.19 -22.16 15.04
CA VAL A 42 -1.25 -20.80 14.49
C VAL A 42 -1.92 -20.82 13.12
N ILE A 43 -2.87 -19.91 12.92
CA ILE A 43 -3.50 -19.64 11.64
C ILE A 43 -3.06 -18.25 11.18
N VAL A 44 -2.48 -18.14 9.99
CA VAL A 44 -2.12 -16.87 9.35
C VAL A 44 -3.06 -16.62 8.18
N ILE A 45 -3.63 -15.42 8.10
CA ILE A 45 -4.58 -15.04 7.07
C ILE A 45 -3.90 -14.07 6.09
N GLY A 46 -3.74 -14.48 4.82
CA GLY A 46 -3.09 -13.74 3.76
C GLY A 46 -1.64 -14.16 3.55
N ALA A 47 -1.30 -14.62 2.34
CA ALA A 47 0.04 -15.08 1.95
C ALA A 47 0.85 -14.00 1.21
N GLY A 48 0.72 -12.74 1.61
CA GLY A 48 1.62 -11.65 1.23
C GLY A 48 2.95 -11.69 1.99
N GLY A 49 3.77 -10.63 1.85
CA GLY A 49 5.08 -10.56 2.54
C GLY A 49 4.98 -10.75 4.06
N ALA A 50 4.03 -10.07 4.72
CA ALA A 50 3.86 -10.19 6.17
C ALA A 50 3.43 -11.60 6.59
N GLY A 51 2.43 -12.18 5.90
CA GLY A 51 1.90 -13.50 6.27
C GLY A 51 2.87 -14.63 6.01
N LEU A 52 3.59 -14.63 4.87
CA LEU A 52 4.67 -15.60 4.63
C LEU A 52 5.74 -15.52 5.71
N THR A 53 6.13 -14.30 6.10
CA THR A 53 7.12 -14.08 7.15
C THR A 53 6.63 -14.58 8.49
N ALA A 54 5.41 -14.20 8.90
CA ALA A 54 4.84 -14.64 10.17
C ALA A 54 4.67 -16.17 10.25
N ALA A 55 4.20 -16.79 9.16
CA ALA A 55 4.03 -18.22 9.09
C ALA A 55 5.36 -19.00 9.18
N ILE A 56 6.40 -18.51 8.50
CA ILE A 56 7.76 -19.11 8.58
C ILE A 56 8.29 -19.01 10.00
N VAL A 57 8.21 -17.83 10.63
CA VAL A 57 8.72 -17.62 11.99
C VAL A 57 7.97 -18.46 13.01
N ALA A 58 6.64 -18.51 12.96
CA ALA A 58 5.84 -19.33 13.84
C ALA A 58 6.16 -20.84 13.67
N LYS A 59 6.34 -21.27 12.42
CA LYS A 59 6.68 -22.66 12.10
C LYS A 59 8.07 -23.03 12.61
N GLU A 60 9.08 -22.18 12.42
CA GLU A 60 10.44 -22.37 12.92
C GLU A 60 10.48 -22.43 14.47
N ALA A 61 9.52 -21.74 15.13
CA ALA A 61 9.33 -21.82 16.58
C ALA A 61 8.56 -23.07 17.05
N GLY A 62 8.24 -24.01 16.15
CA GLY A 62 7.64 -25.31 16.45
C GLY A 62 6.11 -25.40 16.30
N ALA A 63 5.42 -24.35 15.86
CA ALA A 63 3.97 -24.38 15.67
C ALA A 63 3.52 -25.28 14.51
N LYS A 64 2.40 -25.97 14.66
CA LYS A 64 1.62 -26.46 13.54
C LYS A 64 0.92 -25.26 12.89
N THR A 65 1.45 -24.78 11.76
CA THR A 65 1.08 -23.50 11.16
C THR A 65 0.30 -23.70 9.86
N LEU A 66 -0.88 -23.06 9.78
CA LEU A 66 -1.70 -22.95 8.57
C LEU A 66 -1.59 -21.52 8.02
N LEU A 67 -1.38 -21.39 6.71
CA LEU A 67 -1.38 -20.11 5.98
C LEU A 67 -2.47 -20.13 4.92
N LEU A 68 -3.46 -19.25 5.04
CA LEU A 68 -4.63 -19.15 4.16
C LEU A 68 -4.50 -17.99 3.21
N GLU A 69 -4.70 -18.24 1.91
CA GLU A 69 -4.70 -17.22 0.84
C GLU A 69 -5.98 -17.34 0.00
N LYS A 70 -6.73 -16.25 -0.12
CA LYS A 70 -7.99 -16.27 -0.89
C LYS A 70 -7.79 -16.33 -2.39
N MET A 71 -6.68 -15.78 -2.89
CA MET A 71 -6.34 -15.85 -4.31
C MET A 71 -5.80 -17.23 -4.68
N GLY A 72 -5.76 -17.54 -5.99
CA GLY A 72 -5.21 -18.80 -6.49
C GLY A 72 -3.68 -18.91 -6.39
N PHE A 73 -2.99 -17.86 -5.93
CA PHE A 73 -1.53 -17.80 -5.79
C PHE A 73 -1.13 -16.88 -4.63
N PRO A 74 -0.04 -17.19 -3.94
CA PRO A 74 0.49 -16.36 -2.86
C PRO A 74 1.26 -15.15 -3.40
N GLY A 75 1.40 -14.11 -2.56
CA GLY A 75 2.23 -12.94 -2.86
C GLY A 75 1.58 -11.60 -2.52
N GLY A 76 0.24 -11.53 -2.54
CA GLY A 76 -0.52 -10.32 -2.25
C GLY A 76 0.00 -9.09 -3.01
N ASN A 77 -0.05 -7.91 -2.40
CA ASN A 77 0.51 -6.69 -2.98
C ASN A 77 2.06 -6.71 -3.02
N THR A 78 2.70 -7.51 -2.18
CA THR A 78 4.18 -7.60 -2.16
C THR A 78 4.74 -8.07 -3.50
N ILE A 79 4.09 -9.03 -4.18
CA ILE A 79 4.60 -9.59 -5.45
C ILE A 79 4.64 -8.57 -6.59
N ILE A 80 3.69 -7.61 -6.60
CA ILE A 80 3.59 -6.55 -7.63
C ILE A 80 4.26 -5.24 -7.23
N ALA A 81 4.66 -5.10 -5.95
CA ALA A 81 5.30 -3.89 -5.44
C ALA A 81 6.62 -3.57 -6.15
N GLY A 82 7.03 -2.31 -6.11
CA GLY A 82 8.34 -1.87 -6.62
C GLY A 82 9.54 -2.52 -5.92
N GLY A 83 9.35 -3.11 -4.75
CA GLY A 83 10.33 -3.89 -4.00
C GLY A 83 11.31 -3.10 -3.14
N GLY A 84 11.23 -1.76 -3.17
CA GLY A 84 12.11 -0.91 -2.37
C GLY A 84 11.92 -1.11 -0.86
N PHE A 85 13.01 -1.32 -0.15
CA PHE A 85 13.08 -1.57 1.28
C PHE A 85 13.91 -0.50 1.98
N ASN A 86 13.31 0.32 2.84
CA ASN A 86 14.03 1.28 3.65
C ASN A 86 14.60 0.62 4.92
N ALA A 87 15.91 0.77 5.12
CA ALA A 87 16.56 0.38 6.36
C ALA A 87 17.87 1.17 6.52
N ALA A 88 18.08 1.78 7.69
CA ALA A 88 19.32 2.44 8.04
C ALA A 88 20.35 1.39 8.50
N ILE A 89 21.09 0.81 7.55
CA ILE A 89 22.14 -0.19 7.83
C ILE A 89 23.49 0.50 7.80
N LYS A 90 24.26 0.36 8.88
CA LYS A 90 25.51 1.08 9.10
C LYS A 90 26.50 0.92 7.93
N GLU A 91 26.75 -0.30 7.52
CA GLU A 91 27.70 -0.61 6.44
C GLU A 91 27.29 0.03 5.11
N ASP A 92 25.97 0.14 4.86
CA ASP A 92 25.48 0.69 3.59
C ASP A 92 25.55 2.22 3.55
N TYR A 93 25.18 2.91 4.63
CA TYR A 93 25.24 4.37 4.65
C TYR A 93 26.69 4.89 4.80
N GLU A 94 27.58 4.19 5.52
CA GLU A 94 29.00 4.50 5.56
C GLU A 94 29.65 4.34 4.16
N LYS A 95 29.34 3.24 3.44
CA LYS A 95 29.77 3.03 2.06
C LYS A 95 29.28 4.12 1.11
N ALA A 96 28.05 4.61 1.32
CA ALA A 96 27.47 5.69 0.53
C ALA A 96 27.99 7.08 0.90
N GLY A 97 28.78 7.22 1.96
CA GLY A 97 29.30 8.50 2.45
C GLY A 97 28.23 9.43 3.03
N ILE A 98 27.12 8.89 3.55
CA ILE A 98 26.02 9.64 4.14
C ILE A 98 25.88 9.31 5.62
N LYS A 99 25.22 10.21 6.35
CA LYS A 99 24.88 9.99 7.77
C LYS A 99 23.42 9.52 7.84
N ASP A 100 23.19 8.34 8.38
CA ASP A 100 21.85 7.81 8.61
C ASP A 100 21.78 7.07 9.96
N SER A 101 20.57 6.89 10.48
CA SER A 101 20.32 6.06 11.66
C SER A 101 18.85 5.63 11.72
N PRO A 102 18.50 4.61 12.52
CA PRO A 102 17.11 4.25 12.80
C PRO A 102 16.30 5.42 13.40
N GLU A 103 16.92 6.26 14.24
CA GLU A 103 16.30 7.43 14.87
C GLU A 103 15.96 8.50 13.82
N LEU A 104 16.91 8.84 12.93
CA LEU A 104 16.65 9.76 11.81
C LEU A 104 15.56 9.22 10.88
N HIS A 105 15.55 7.91 10.65
CA HIS A 105 14.48 7.25 9.87
C HIS A 105 13.13 7.38 10.58
N ALA A 106 13.08 7.22 11.90
CA ALA A 106 11.86 7.38 12.70
C ALA A 106 11.36 8.83 12.69
N GLU A 107 12.22 9.80 12.94
CA GLU A 107 11.91 11.23 12.90
C GLU A 107 11.28 11.61 11.55
N GLN A 108 11.92 11.23 10.46
CA GLN A 108 11.45 11.52 9.11
C GLN A 108 10.13 10.80 8.77
N THR A 109 9.93 9.59 9.29
CA THR A 109 8.67 8.84 9.09
C THR A 109 7.53 9.50 9.86
N LEU A 110 7.76 9.94 11.10
CA LEU A 110 6.78 10.67 11.89
C LEU A 110 6.40 12.00 11.24
N ALA A 111 7.39 12.78 10.82
CA ALA A 111 7.17 14.08 10.16
C ALA A 111 6.40 13.92 8.83
N ALA A 112 6.76 12.93 8.00
CA ALA A 112 6.07 12.65 6.75
C ALA A 112 4.61 12.22 6.94
N GLY A 113 4.28 11.61 8.08
CA GLY A 113 2.95 11.20 8.50
C GLY A 113 2.22 12.23 9.36
N ASP A 114 2.65 13.50 9.36
CA ASP A 114 2.08 14.62 10.15
C ASP A 114 1.99 14.31 11.65
N PHE A 115 2.92 13.51 12.17
CA PHE A 115 2.94 13.08 13.58
C PHE A 115 1.64 12.38 14.02
N ARG A 116 0.91 11.75 13.05
CA ARG A 116 -0.31 10.96 13.31
C ARG A 116 -0.03 9.47 13.50
N ALA A 117 1.19 9.04 13.23
CA ALA A 117 1.65 7.70 13.54
C ALA A 117 1.87 7.51 15.06
N ASP A 118 1.89 6.27 15.49
CA ASP A 118 2.29 5.89 16.83
C ASP A 118 3.83 5.87 16.92
N PRO A 119 4.46 6.70 17.75
CA PRO A 119 5.92 6.80 17.79
C PRO A 119 6.62 5.48 18.17
N GLU A 120 5.99 4.64 19.00
CA GLU A 120 6.56 3.34 19.38
C GLU A 120 6.53 2.35 18.22
N LEU A 121 5.44 2.31 17.45
CA LEU A 121 5.35 1.48 16.25
C LEU A 121 6.33 1.96 15.17
N VAL A 122 6.50 3.28 15.00
CA VAL A 122 7.49 3.83 14.06
C VAL A 122 8.90 3.43 14.48
N ARG A 123 9.23 3.53 15.77
CA ARG A 123 10.54 3.11 16.29
C ARG A 123 10.80 1.62 16.03
N ILE A 124 9.81 0.75 16.29
CA ILE A 124 9.91 -0.68 15.98
C ILE A 124 10.14 -0.93 14.49
N LEU A 125 9.41 -0.21 13.62
CA LEU A 125 9.62 -0.30 12.16
C LEU A 125 11.08 0.02 11.82
N THR A 126 11.61 1.13 12.31
CA THR A 126 12.90 1.65 11.87
C THR A 126 14.09 0.92 12.48
N GLU A 127 14.00 0.52 13.75
CA GLU A 127 15.00 -0.32 14.44
C GLU A 127 14.98 -1.77 13.93
N GLY A 128 13.80 -2.32 13.62
CA GLY A 128 13.63 -3.70 13.16
C GLY A 128 13.89 -3.90 11.66
N ALA A 129 13.93 -2.83 10.87
CA ALA A 129 14.14 -2.91 9.42
C ALA A 129 15.53 -3.49 9.03
N PRO A 130 16.66 -3.09 9.64
CA PRO A 130 17.97 -3.70 9.38
C PRO A 130 17.99 -5.20 9.63
N GLU A 131 17.40 -5.64 10.74
CA GLU A 131 17.31 -7.04 11.13
C GLU A 131 16.44 -7.84 10.16
N SER A 132 15.38 -7.22 9.63
CA SER A 132 14.51 -7.83 8.62
C SER A 132 15.23 -8.00 7.27
N VAL A 133 16.11 -7.06 6.89
CA VAL A 133 16.99 -7.24 5.73
C VAL A 133 17.96 -8.41 5.95
N ALA A 134 18.57 -8.52 7.15
CA ALA A 134 19.47 -9.63 7.49
C ALA A 134 18.71 -10.97 7.47
N TRP A 135 17.48 -11.03 7.99
CA TRP A 135 16.61 -12.20 7.97
C TRP A 135 16.27 -12.65 6.54
N LEU A 136 16.00 -11.71 5.64
CA LEU A 136 15.75 -11.98 4.22
C LEU A 136 17.02 -12.46 3.50
N LYS A 137 18.17 -11.82 3.74
CA LYS A 137 19.48 -12.24 3.19
C LYS A 137 19.82 -13.68 3.59
N LYS A 138 19.61 -14.05 4.86
CA LYS A 138 19.84 -15.42 5.36
C LYS A 138 19.00 -16.47 4.61
N ARG A 139 17.84 -16.08 4.07
CA ARG A 139 16.93 -16.95 3.30
C ARG A 139 17.18 -16.91 1.79
N GLY A 140 18.19 -16.17 1.34
CA GLY A 140 18.59 -16.15 -0.06
C GLY A 140 18.07 -14.97 -0.87
N VAL A 141 17.37 -14.00 -0.26
CA VAL A 141 17.06 -12.73 -0.94
C VAL A 141 18.36 -11.97 -1.14
N LYS A 142 18.69 -11.69 -2.39
CA LYS A 142 19.87 -10.88 -2.76
C LYS A 142 19.41 -9.44 -2.96
N PHE A 143 20.18 -8.50 -2.42
CA PHE A 143 19.94 -7.06 -2.59
C PHE A 143 21.04 -6.44 -3.45
N GLN A 144 20.70 -5.33 -4.12
CA GLN A 144 21.69 -4.46 -4.74
C GLN A 144 22.68 -3.95 -3.69
N ASP A 145 23.90 -3.68 -4.09
CA ASP A 145 24.99 -3.27 -3.18
C ASP A 145 25.12 -1.76 -3.00
N TYR A 146 24.06 -1.02 -3.37
CA TYR A 146 23.91 0.41 -3.18
C TYR A 146 22.56 0.77 -2.60
N ILE A 147 22.49 1.94 -1.97
CA ILE A 147 21.26 2.56 -1.49
C ILE A 147 20.94 3.82 -2.31
N TYR A 148 19.66 4.19 -2.36
CA TYR A 148 19.18 5.34 -3.11
C TYR A 148 17.92 5.92 -2.50
N GLN A 149 17.55 7.14 -2.92
CA GLN A 149 16.26 7.73 -2.54
C GLN A 149 15.18 7.28 -3.52
N ILE A 150 14.23 6.48 -3.04
CA ILE A 150 13.10 5.99 -3.83
C ILE A 150 12.08 7.11 -4.08
N TYR A 151 11.31 7.04 -5.17
CA TYR A 151 10.17 7.93 -5.40
C TYR A 151 9.19 7.92 -4.22
N GLY A 152 8.85 9.11 -3.72
CA GLY A 152 8.08 9.29 -2.49
C GLY A 152 8.84 8.94 -1.21
N GLY A 153 10.15 8.69 -1.30
CA GLY A 153 11.08 8.65 -0.18
C GLY A 153 11.70 10.03 0.05
N ILE A 154 12.23 10.24 1.25
CA ILE A 154 12.79 11.53 1.69
C ILE A 154 14.29 11.46 1.99
N TYR A 155 14.87 10.25 1.95
CA TYR A 155 16.29 10.03 2.25
C TYR A 155 16.84 8.79 1.51
N PRO A 156 18.14 8.75 1.12
CA PRO A 156 18.72 7.64 0.36
C PRO A 156 19.06 6.43 1.23
N ARG A 157 18.08 5.74 1.78
CA ARG A 157 18.23 4.50 2.57
C ARG A 157 17.54 3.28 1.94
N CYS A 158 16.96 3.46 0.75
CA CYS A 158 16.23 2.40 0.09
C CYS A 158 17.17 1.47 -0.67
N ARG A 159 16.87 0.17 -0.62
CA ARG A 159 17.53 -0.87 -1.43
C ARG A 159 16.50 -1.71 -2.15
N ASN A 160 16.84 -2.19 -3.35
CA ASN A 160 16.00 -3.13 -4.07
C ASN A 160 16.58 -4.55 -3.98
N PRO A 161 15.72 -5.58 -4.00
CA PRO A 161 16.18 -6.93 -4.25
C PRO A 161 16.71 -7.05 -5.69
N ILE A 162 17.69 -7.94 -5.90
CA ILE A 162 18.11 -8.36 -7.23
C ILE A 162 17.06 -9.31 -7.78
N GLY A 163 16.47 -8.97 -8.94
CA GLY A 163 15.41 -9.75 -9.55
C GLY A 163 14.18 -8.89 -9.87
N PRO A 164 13.03 -9.50 -10.12
CA PRO A 164 11.84 -8.80 -10.58
C PRO A 164 11.11 -8.07 -9.44
N ARG A 165 11.71 -7.01 -8.88
CA ARG A 165 11.09 -6.13 -7.87
C ARG A 165 10.57 -6.92 -6.64
N GLY A 166 9.33 -6.66 -6.20
CA GLY A 166 8.70 -7.35 -5.05
C GLY A 166 8.51 -8.85 -5.25
N GLN A 167 8.40 -9.32 -6.48
CA GLN A 167 8.35 -10.74 -6.80
C GLN A 167 9.60 -11.49 -6.31
N ALA A 168 10.76 -10.84 -6.25
CA ALA A 168 12.00 -11.46 -5.76
C ALA A 168 11.89 -11.94 -4.30
N TYR A 169 11.12 -11.25 -3.45
CA TYR A 169 10.85 -11.71 -2.09
C TYR A 169 9.99 -12.97 -2.09
N ILE A 170 8.93 -12.98 -2.88
CA ILE A 170 7.95 -14.05 -2.93
C ILE A 170 8.54 -15.33 -3.52
N GLN A 171 9.42 -15.20 -4.54
CA GLN A 171 10.16 -16.33 -5.14
C GLN A 171 11.06 -17.06 -4.13
N VAL A 172 11.51 -16.36 -3.09
CA VAL A 172 12.31 -16.96 -2.01
C VAL A 172 11.41 -17.47 -0.88
N LEU A 173 10.44 -16.68 -0.44
CA LEU A 173 9.66 -16.98 0.77
C LEU A 173 8.62 -18.08 0.57
N VAL A 174 8.03 -18.26 -0.62
CA VAL A 174 7.06 -19.35 -0.86
C VAL A 174 7.74 -20.73 -0.81
N PRO A 175 8.87 -20.98 -1.51
CA PRO A 175 9.62 -22.21 -1.34
C PRO A 175 10.09 -22.42 0.10
N GLU A 176 10.52 -21.35 0.80
CA GLU A 176 10.98 -21.43 2.18
C GLU A 176 9.85 -21.83 3.14
N ALA A 177 8.65 -21.25 3.00
CA ALA A 177 7.48 -21.65 3.79
C ALA A 177 7.15 -23.14 3.62
N LYS A 178 7.22 -23.64 2.38
CA LYS A 178 7.05 -25.08 2.09
C LYS A 178 8.16 -25.92 2.70
N ARG A 179 9.42 -25.49 2.58
CA ARG A 179 10.59 -26.20 3.11
C ARG A 179 10.51 -26.38 4.62
N VAL A 180 10.07 -25.36 5.35
CA VAL A 180 9.92 -25.48 6.83
C VAL A 180 8.63 -26.20 7.23
N GLY A 181 7.73 -26.50 6.30
CA GLY A 181 6.51 -27.29 6.54
C GLY A 181 5.30 -26.45 6.98
N VAL A 182 5.15 -25.23 6.48
CA VAL A 182 3.91 -24.44 6.58
C VAL A 182 2.85 -25.09 5.67
N ASP A 183 1.64 -25.34 6.19
CA ASP A 183 0.48 -25.74 5.39
C ASP A 183 -0.09 -24.49 4.69
N LEU A 184 0.29 -24.27 3.43
CA LEU A 184 -0.16 -23.15 2.61
C LEU A 184 -1.32 -23.59 1.72
N ARG A 185 -2.49 -22.96 1.91
CA ARG A 185 -3.70 -23.20 1.11
C ARG A 185 -4.11 -21.95 0.37
N THR A 186 -4.23 -22.07 -0.95
CA THR A 186 -4.76 -21.01 -1.85
C THR A 186 -6.24 -21.28 -2.17
N ASN A 187 -6.95 -20.30 -2.75
CA ASN A 187 -8.40 -20.33 -2.93
C ASN A 187 -9.13 -20.62 -1.60
N ALA A 188 -8.59 -20.09 -0.51
CA ALA A 188 -9.06 -20.29 0.85
C ALA A 188 -9.50 -18.93 1.43
N LYS A 189 -10.78 -18.59 1.27
CA LYS A 189 -11.35 -17.32 1.71
C LYS A 189 -11.81 -17.40 3.15
N VAL A 190 -11.20 -16.64 4.04
CA VAL A 190 -11.67 -16.48 5.42
C VAL A 190 -12.96 -15.66 5.41
N LEU A 191 -14.01 -16.21 6.00
CA LEU A 191 -15.35 -15.64 6.07
C LEU A 191 -15.61 -14.97 7.41
N GLY A 192 -15.00 -15.45 8.49
CA GLY A 192 -15.14 -14.92 9.85
C GLY A 192 -14.01 -15.34 10.78
N ILE A 193 -13.86 -14.60 11.86
CA ILE A 193 -12.93 -14.88 12.95
C ILE A 193 -13.75 -15.20 14.20
N HIS A 194 -13.49 -16.36 14.82
CA HIS A 194 -14.24 -16.82 16.00
C HIS A 194 -13.59 -16.38 17.29
N ARG A 195 -14.43 -15.87 18.22
CA ARG A 195 -14.08 -15.62 19.64
C ARG A 195 -14.87 -16.58 20.54
N GLU A 196 -14.41 -16.74 21.77
CA GLU A 196 -15.13 -17.52 22.80
C GLU A 196 -16.56 -16.98 23.00
N HIS A 197 -16.70 -15.66 23.03
CA HIS A 197 -17.98 -14.94 23.04
C HIS A 197 -17.93 -13.83 21.99
N ALA A 198 -19.06 -13.30 21.56
CA ALA A 198 -19.14 -12.39 20.41
C ALA A 198 -18.15 -11.20 20.45
N LEU A 199 -17.97 -10.57 21.62
CA LEU A 199 -17.06 -9.42 21.81
C LEU A 199 -16.10 -9.61 22.99
N GLU A 200 -16.05 -10.79 23.59
CA GLU A 200 -15.24 -11.09 24.77
C GLU A 200 -14.50 -12.41 24.64
N GLY A 201 -13.47 -12.57 25.47
CA GLY A 201 -12.67 -13.79 25.49
C GLY A 201 -11.62 -13.83 24.38
N ARG A 202 -11.09 -15.01 24.19
CA ARG A 202 -9.97 -15.28 23.26
C ARG A 202 -10.49 -15.54 21.84
N VAL A 203 -9.71 -15.13 20.83
CA VAL A 203 -9.88 -15.64 19.46
C VAL A 203 -9.45 -17.09 19.41
N THR A 204 -10.33 -17.94 18.86
CA THR A 204 -10.23 -19.42 18.92
C THR A 204 -10.05 -20.07 17.55
N GLY A 205 -10.26 -19.32 16.45
CA GLY A 205 -10.11 -19.86 15.10
C GLY A 205 -10.80 -19.01 14.03
N VAL A 206 -11.05 -19.62 12.89
CA VAL A 206 -11.64 -18.97 11.72
C VAL A 206 -12.67 -19.86 11.03
N GLU A 207 -13.68 -19.26 10.39
CA GLU A 207 -14.46 -19.90 9.33
C GLU A 207 -13.79 -19.59 7.99
N VAL A 208 -13.54 -20.61 7.17
CA VAL A 208 -12.92 -20.47 5.86
C VAL A 208 -13.68 -21.26 4.81
N GLU A 209 -13.80 -20.70 3.61
CA GLU A 209 -14.32 -21.39 2.43
C GLU A 209 -13.18 -21.90 1.57
N ILE A 210 -13.15 -23.21 1.31
CA ILE A 210 -12.18 -23.88 0.42
C ILE A 210 -12.94 -24.83 -0.50
N GLY A 211 -12.83 -24.62 -1.81
CA GLY A 211 -13.51 -25.48 -2.78
C GLY A 211 -15.04 -25.52 -2.63
N GLY A 212 -15.65 -24.40 -2.23
CA GLY A 212 -17.10 -24.28 -2.00
C GLY A 212 -17.60 -24.91 -0.68
N LYS A 213 -16.68 -25.41 0.17
CA LYS A 213 -17.01 -25.95 1.48
C LYS A 213 -16.56 -24.99 2.58
N LYS A 214 -17.43 -24.76 3.56
CA LYS A 214 -17.12 -24.01 4.77
C LYS A 214 -16.53 -24.95 5.80
N LEU A 215 -15.40 -24.54 6.36
CA LEU A 215 -14.67 -25.27 7.41
C LEU A 215 -14.44 -24.34 8.61
N ASN A 216 -14.64 -24.86 9.82
CA ASN A 216 -14.25 -24.21 11.05
C ASN A 216 -12.89 -24.73 11.50
N ILE A 217 -11.86 -23.89 11.46
CA ILE A 217 -10.50 -24.28 11.80
C ILE A 217 -10.07 -23.61 13.11
N ARG A 218 -9.68 -24.45 14.09
CA ARG A 218 -9.26 -24.00 15.42
C ARG A 218 -7.82 -23.53 15.42
N ALA A 219 -7.54 -22.43 16.13
CA ALA A 219 -6.20 -21.95 16.46
C ALA A 219 -5.96 -22.09 17.98
N THR A 220 -5.02 -22.92 18.41
CA THR A 220 -4.76 -23.15 19.85
C THR A 220 -3.92 -22.03 20.47
N LYS A 221 -3.02 -21.40 19.68
CA LYS A 221 -2.16 -20.29 20.12
C LYS A 221 -2.67 -18.93 19.63
N GLY A 222 -3.11 -18.83 18.38
CA GLY A 222 -3.68 -17.57 17.89
C GLY A 222 -3.83 -17.49 16.37
N VAL A 223 -4.49 -16.40 15.96
CA VAL A 223 -4.71 -16.00 14.56
C VAL A 223 -3.90 -14.75 14.28
N ILE A 224 -3.15 -14.75 13.17
CA ILE A 224 -2.37 -13.59 12.70
C ILE A 224 -3.01 -13.10 11.40
N ALA A 225 -3.60 -11.90 11.42
CA ALA A 225 -4.19 -11.26 10.25
C ALA A 225 -3.12 -10.49 9.45
N CYS A 226 -2.85 -10.94 8.20
CA CYS A 226 -1.90 -10.34 7.26
C CYS A 226 -2.54 -10.15 5.88
N ALA A 227 -3.86 -9.85 5.84
CA ALA A 227 -4.65 -9.89 4.62
C ALA A 227 -4.52 -8.64 3.73
N GLY A 228 -3.61 -7.71 4.07
CA GLY A 228 -3.40 -6.45 3.34
C GLY A 228 -4.48 -5.40 3.64
N GLY A 229 -4.44 -4.30 2.89
CA GLY A 229 -5.38 -3.20 3.04
C GLY A 229 -6.68 -3.37 2.23
N PHE A 230 -7.36 -2.25 1.98
CA PHE A 230 -8.65 -2.24 1.30
C PHE A 230 -8.69 -1.39 0.01
N SER A 231 -7.55 -1.04 -0.56
CA SER A 231 -7.50 -0.11 -1.69
C SER A 231 -8.08 -0.67 -3.00
N ALA A 232 -8.34 -1.98 -3.10
CA ALA A 232 -9.09 -2.58 -4.21
C ALA A 232 -10.62 -2.52 -4.01
N ASN A 233 -11.10 -2.16 -2.83
CA ASN A 233 -12.51 -1.95 -2.55
C ASN A 233 -12.87 -0.47 -2.77
N ALA A 234 -13.48 -0.17 -3.94
CA ALA A 234 -13.83 1.19 -4.33
C ALA A 234 -14.85 1.82 -3.38
N GLU A 235 -15.89 1.07 -3.02
CA GLU A 235 -16.95 1.50 -2.12
C GLU A 235 -16.38 1.84 -0.72
N MET A 236 -15.59 0.95 -0.14
CA MET A 236 -14.98 1.18 1.17
C MET A 236 -14.06 2.41 1.16
N CYS A 237 -13.28 2.63 0.08
CA CYS A 237 -12.49 3.85 -0.07
C CYS A 237 -13.38 5.09 -0.26
N GLY A 238 -14.50 4.97 -0.97
CA GLY A 238 -15.47 6.04 -1.21
C GLY A 238 -16.20 6.51 0.05
N ILE A 239 -16.39 5.64 1.05
CA ILE A 239 -16.92 6.01 2.36
C ILE A 239 -16.02 7.06 3.04
N HIS A 240 -14.70 6.92 2.90
CA HIS A 240 -13.71 7.82 3.50
C HIS A 240 -13.44 9.08 2.66
N ASP A 241 -13.41 8.94 1.34
CA ASP A 241 -13.31 10.06 0.39
C ASP A 241 -14.06 9.72 -0.91
N PRO A 242 -15.23 10.32 -1.16
CA PRO A 242 -16.07 9.99 -2.32
C PRO A 242 -15.35 10.18 -3.68
N ARG A 243 -14.31 11.02 -3.75
CA ARG A 243 -13.50 11.20 -4.97
C ARG A 243 -12.75 9.93 -5.34
N LEU A 244 -12.39 9.11 -4.34
CA LEU A 244 -11.58 7.91 -4.54
C LEU A 244 -12.37 6.73 -5.10
N GLU A 245 -13.70 6.70 -4.96
CA GLU A 245 -14.54 5.62 -5.46
C GLU A 245 -14.37 5.38 -6.97
N LYS A 246 -14.24 6.49 -7.74
CA LYS A 246 -14.12 6.46 -9.20
C LYS A 246 -12.71 6.13 -9.70
N LEU A 247 -11.71 6.11 -8.83
CA LEU A 247 -10.33 5.85 -9.22
C LEU A 247 -10.07 4.36 -9.39
N GLY A 248 -9.08 4.03 -10.23
CA GLY A 248 -8.47 2.71 -10.30
C GLY A 248 -7.68 2.36 -9.03
N THR A 249 -7.08 1.18 -9.04
CA THR A 249 -6.17 0.74 -7.98
C THR A 249 -4.92 0.08 -8.58
N THR A 250 -3.79 0.24 -7.90
CA THR A 250 -2.54 -0.46 -8.24
C THR A 250 -2.40 -1.79 -7.50
N ASN A 251 -3.42 -2.15 -6.70
CA ASN A 251 -3.37 -3.32 -5.83
C ASN A 251 -3.89 -4.58 -6.52
N GLN A 252 -3.52 -5.73 -5.97
CA GLN A 252 -4.15 -7.01 -6.31
C GLN A 252 -5.66 -6.97 -6.00
N PRO A 253 -6.49 -7.63 -6.82
CA PRO A 253 -7.94 -7.68 -6.61
C PRO A 253 -8.34 -8.21 -5.24
N GLY A 254 -7.45 -8.94 -4.59
CA GLY A 254 -7.64 -9.46 -3.24
C GLY A 254 -7.57 -8.44 -2.09
N ALA A 255 -7.11 -7.22 -2.30
CA ALA A 255 -6.98 -6.20 -1.25
C ALA A 255 -8.30 -5.46 -1.00
N THR A 256 -9.28 -6.15 -0.48
CA THR A 256 -10.71 -5.71 -0.39
C THR A 256 -11.20 -5.43 1.03
N GLY A 257 -10.36 -5.69 2.07
CA GLY A 257 -10.67 -5.31 3.45
C GLY A 257 -11.59 -6.26 4.23
N GLU A 258 -12.02 -7.42 3.68
CA GLU A 258 -12.98 -8.30 4.38
C GLU A 258 -12.45 -8.77 5.75
N VAL A 259 -11.18 -9.12 5.86
CA VAL A 259 -10.58 -9.57 7.14
C VAL A 259 -10.50 -8.41 8.15
N LEU A 260 -10.28 -7.19 7.68
CA LEU A 260 -10.35 -5.98 8.51
C LEU A 260 -11.77 -5.84 9.10
N VAL A 261 -12.81 -5.97 8.27
CA VAL A 261 -14.21 -5.93 8.71
C VAL A 261 -14.48 -7.04 9.73
N ASN A 262 -14.05 -8.28 9.45
CA ASN A 262 -14.19 -9.41 10.37
C ASN A 262 -13.54 -9.14 11.74
N MET A 263 -12.41 -8.42 11.77
CA MET A 263 -11.77 -8.04 13.04
C MET A 263 -12.57 -6.95 13.78
N VAL A 264 -13.14 -5.98 13.05
CA VAL A 264 -14.02 -4.96 13.63
C VAL A 264 -15.28 -5.60 14.21
N ASP A 265 -15.88 -6.57 13.53
CA ASP A 265 -17.08 -7.31 13.98
C ASP A 265 -16.84 -8.04 15.31
N ILE A 266 -15.61 -8.45 15.60
CA ILE A 266 -15.23 -9.07 16.89
C ILE A 266 -14.65 -8.07 17.88
N GLY A 267 -14.78 -6.76 17.64
CA GLY A 267 -14.46 -5.69 18.59
C GLY A 267 -13.08 -5.07 18.45
N ALA A 268 -12.35 -5.31 17.35
CA ALA A 268 -11.08 -4.61 17.09
C ALA A 268 -11.32 -3.12 16.83
N GLU A 269 -10.44 -2.28 17.40
CA GLU A 269 -10.39 -0.84 17.13
C GLU A 269 -9.59 -0.57 15.85
N THR A 270 -9.96 0.49 15.13
CA THR A 270 -9.26 0.95 13.93
C THR A 270 -8.78 2.39 14.08
N ARG A 271 -7.73 2.76 13.34
CA ARG A 271 -7.28 4.15 13.24
C ARG A 271 -6.79 4.48 11.84
N GLY A 272 -6.91 5.77 11.47
CA GLY A 272 -6.38 6.30 10.22
C GLY A 272 -7.06 5.79 8.96
N MET A 273 -8.31 5.34 9.04
CA MET A 273 -9.05 4.76 7.92
C MET A 273 -9.20 5.73 6.74
N ASP A 274 -9.20 7.05 7.00
CA ASP A 274 -9.27 8.11 5.99
C ASP A 274 -7.92 8.33 5.27
N TYR A 275 -6.83 7.71 5.74
CA TYR A 275 -5.50 7.89 5.17
C TYR A 275 -5.28 6.90 4.02
N ILE A 276 -5.73 7.29 2.84
CA ILE A 276 -5.62 6.48 1.61
C ILE A 276 -4.68 7.16 0.64
N GLN A 277 -3.53 6.56 0.42
CA GLN A 277 -2.50 7.05 -0.48
C GLN A 277 -2.83 6.69 -1.93
N CYS A 278 -2.68 7.69 -2.83
CA CYS A 278 -2.77 7.49 -4.27
C CYS A 278 -1.42 7.77 -4.94
N ILE A 279 -1.23 7.21 -6.12
CA ILE A 279 -0.08 7.49 -6.99
C ILE A 279 -0.54 7.74 -8.42
N PRO A 280 0.29 8.43 -9.24
CA PRO A 280 0.03 8.55 -10.66
C PRO A 280 -0.01 7.18 -11.35
N GLU A 281 -1.04 6.95 -12.15
CA GLU A 281 -1.27 5.71 -12.89
C GLU A 281 -1.94 6.04 -14.23
N LYS A 282 -2.05 5.07 -15.11
CA LYS A 282 -2.77 5.20 -16.37
C LYS A 282 -4.27 5.38 -16.16
N PRO A 283 -4.96 6.15 -17.03
CA PRO A 283 -6.42 6.19 -17.04
C PRO A 283 -7.06 4.82 -17.29
N LEU A 284 -8.26 4.60 -16.76
CA LEU A 284 -8.96 3.30 -16.88
C LEU A 284 -9.37 2.97 -18.31
N ASP A 285 -9.58 4.00 -19.14
CA ASP A 285 -9.93 3.88 -20.58
C ASP A 285 -8.71 3.60 -21.47
N VAL A 286 -7.50 3.56 -20.90
CA VAL A 286 -6.25 3.36 -21.64
C VAL A 286 -5.64 2.00 -21.30
N LYS A 287 -5.48 1.15 -22.33
CA LYS A 287 -4.86 -0.17 -22.16
C LYS A 287 -3.34 -0.06 -21.97
N HIS A 288 -2.67 0.71 -22.81
CA HIS A 288 -1.23 0.93 -22.78
C HIS A 288 -0.92 2.40 -22.56
N ASN A 289 -0.06 2.72 -21.61
CA ASN A 289 0.29 4.08 -21.23
C ASN A 289 1.79 4.21 -21.02
N PRO A 290 2.41 5.34 -21.44
CA PRO A 290 3.83 5.52 -21.23
C PRO A 290 4.18 5.73 -19.75
N ALA A 291 5.30 5.17 -19.32
CA ALA A 291 5.85 5.38 -17.99
C ALA A 291 6.81 6.57 -18.00
N LEU A 292 6.28 7.80 -17.84
CA LEU A 292 7.03 9.05 -17.95
C LEU A 292 7.33 9.76 -16.63
N SER A 293 6.76 9.30 -15.52
CA SER A 293 6.82 10.00 -14.22
C SER A 293 7.65 9.28 -13.16
N THR A 294 8.68 8.51 -13.56
CA THR A 294 9.50 7.74 -12.62
C THR A 294 10.68 8.54 -12.05
N GLN A 295 11.18 9.55 -12.77
CA GLN A 295 12.26 10.42 -12.32
C GLN A 295 11.77 11.84 -12.11
N VAL A 296 11.48 12.18 -10.87
CA VAL A 296 10.82 13.45 -10.49
C VAL A 296 11.56 14.68 -11.00
N ASN A 297 12.88 14.66 -11.05
CA ASN A 297 13.68 15.79 -11.51
C ASN A 297 13.76 15.95 -13.04
N ARG A 298 12.94 15.22 -13.80
CA ARG A 298 12.98 15.19 -15.27
C ARG A 298 11.66 15.53 -15.96
N PHE A 299 10.58 15.71 -15.23
CA PHE A 299 9.27 16.01 -15.79
C PHE A 299 8.55 17.13 -15.04
N VAL A 300 7.53 17.69 -15.66
CA VAL A 300 6.53 18.56 -15.03
C VAL A 300 5.14 17.99 -15.27
N PHE A 301 4.21 18.19 -14.32
CA PHE A 301 2.79 17.91 -14.51
C PHE A 301 2.07 19.14 -15.07
N VAL A 302 1.33 18.92 -16.15
CA VAL A 302 0.53 19.95 -16.83
C VAL A 302 -0.92 19.51 -16.87
N ASN A 303 -1.84 20.43 -16.68
CA ASN A 303 -3.27 20.21 -16.77
C ASN A 303 -3.81 20.41 -18.20
N HIS A 304 -5.14 20.25 -18.40
CA HIS A 304 -5.79 20.46 -19.70
C HIS A 304 -5.70 21.92 -20.21
N GLU A 305 -5.40 22.86 -19.33
CA GLU A 305 -5.19 24.28 -19.66
C GLU A 305 -3.72 24.59 -20.03
N GLY A 306 -2.86 23.58 -20.13
CA GLY A 306 -1.45 23.73 -20.49
C GLY A 306 -0.58 24.31 -19.36
N LYS A 307 -1.01 24.24 -18.09
CA LYS A 307 -0.37 24.90 -16.95
C LYS A 307 0.11 23.89 -15.91
N ARG A 308 1.29 24.14 -15.31
CA ARG A 308 1.70 23.48 -14.07
C ARG A 308 0.77 23.91 -12.92
N PHE A 309 0.60 23.04 -11.94
CA PHE A 309 -0.33 23.26 -10.82
C PHE A 309 0.19 22.75 -9.48
N VAL A 310 1.35 22.07 -9.44
CA VAL A 310 1.91 21.48 -8.23
C VAL A 310 3.43 21.29 -8.38
N ALA A 311 4.15 21.22 -7.27
CA ALA A 311 5.52 20.71 -7.23
C ALA A 311 5.49 19.17 -7.36
N GLU A 312 6.17 18.63 -8.36
CA GLU A 312 6.11 17.20 -8.71
C GLU A 312 6.86 16.30 -7.72
N ASP A 313 7.68 16.90 -6.86
CA ASP A 313 8.35 16.25 -5.72
C ASP A 313 7.57 16.36 -4.40
N ALA A 314 6.36 16.91 -4.44
CA ALA A 314 5.49 17.00 -3.28
C ALA A 314 5.09 15.62 -2.73
N ARG A 315 4.61 15.60 -1.51
CA ARG A 315 4.04 14.41 -0.85
C ARG A 315 2.89 13.83 -1.70
N ARG A 316 2.70 12.52 -1.61
CA ARG A 316 1.70 11.80 -2.43
C ARG A 316 0.27 12.25 -2.18
N ASP A 317 -0.08 12.63 -0.95
CA ASP A 317 -1.39 13.19 -0.61
C ASP A 317 -1.60 14.57 -1.25
N VAL A 318 -0.57 15.43 -1.25
CA VAL A 318 -0.59 16.73 -1.95
C VAL A 318 -0.74 16.53 -3.46
N LEU A 319 0.02 15.62 -4.06
CA LEU A 319 -0.09 15.27 -5.49
C LEU A 319 -1.48 14.72 -5.82
N ARG A 320 -2.03 13.83 -4.97
CA ARG A 320 -3.39 13.31 -5.13
C ARG A 320 -4.40 14.46 -5.21
N ASP A 321 -4.43 15.32 -4.21
CA ASP A 321 -5.43 16.38 -4.12
C ASP A 321 -5.24 17.42 -5.26
N ALA A 322 -4.00 17.73 -5.63
CA ALA A 322 -3.70 18.60 -6.73
C ALA A 322 -4.20 18.07 -8.09
N VAL A 323 -3.98 16.78 -8.39
CA VAL A 323 -4.47 16.15 -9.64
C VAL A 323 -5.98 16.01 -9.63
N LEU A 324 -6.60 15.60 -8.51
CA LEU A 324 -8.06 15.47 -8.39
C LEU A 324 -8.81 16.80 -8.53
N ALA A 325 -8.13 17.93 -8.29
CA ALA A 325 -8.67 19.27 -8.49
C ALA A 325 -8.61 19.75 -9.96
N GLN A 326 -7.88 19.04 -10.85
CA GLN A 326 -7.77 19.44 -12.25
C GLN A 326 -8.96 18.97 -13.09
N THR A 327 -9.11 19.61 -14.26
CA THR A 327 -10.10 19.22 -15.28
C THR A 327 -10.01 17.72 -15.58
N LYS A 328 -11.13 17.00 -15.48
CA LYS A 328 -11.27 15.54 -15.61
C LYS A 328 -10.48 14.71 -14.57
N MET A 329 -9.93 15.34 -13.54
CA MET A 329 -9.02 14.70 -12.57
C MET A 329 -7.80 14.05 -13.26
N GLU A 330 -7.29 14.70 -14.30
CA GLU A 330 -6.19 14.23 -15.14
C GLU A 330 -5.03 15.21 -15.14
N ALA A 331 -3.84 14.70 -15.44
CA ALA A 331 -2.65 15.48 -15.71
C ALA A 331 -1.82 14.83 -16.83
N PHE A 332 -0.83 15.57 -17.31
CA PHE A 332 0.08 15.18 -18.37
C PHE A 332 1.52 15.38 -17.88
N PRO A 333 2.31 14.32 -17.64
CA PRO A 333 3.74 14.47 -17.48
C PRO A 333 4.36 14.93 -18.82
N VAL A 334 5.08 16.04 -18.82
CA VAL A 334 5.84 16.52 -19.98
C VAL A 334 7.32 16.35 -19.70
N ILE A 335 8.03 15.72 -20.63
CA ILE A 335 9.45 15.36 -20.53
C ILE A 335 10.13 15.55 -21.89
N ASP A 336 11.43 15.83 -21.88
CA ASP A 336 12.24 15.92 -23.10
C ASP A 336 12.94 14.57 -23.43
N ASP A 337 13.67 14.53 -24.53
CA ASP A 337 14.35 13.32 -25.01
C ASP A 337 15.37 12.78 -24.00
N VAL A 338 16.14 13.66 -23.37
CA VAL A 338 17.12 13.24 -22.34
C VAL A 338 16.41 12.62 -21.16
N GLY A 339 15.33 13.24 -20.71
CA GLY A 339 14.51 12.71 -19.63
C GLY A 339 13.85 11.38 -20.00
N PHE A 340 13.36 11.25 -21.24
CA PHE A 340 12.74 10.02 -21.73
C PHE A 340 13.73 8.84 -21.78
N GLU A 341 14.92 9.05 -22.36
CA GLU A 341 15.95 8.01 -22.45
C GLU A 341 16.44 7.51 -21.06
N LEU A 342 16.39 8.36 -20.06
CA LEU A 342 16.74 8.01 -18.68
C LEU A 342 15.63 7.28 -17.92
N GLN A 343 14.39 7.23 -18.46
CA GLN A 343 13.36 6.38 -17.85
C GLN A 343 13.76 4.91 -17.95
N LYS A 344 13.64 4.18 -16.86
CA LYS A 344 14.10 2.78 -16.75
C LYS A 344 13.59 1.85 -17.86
N ASN A 345 12.46 2.19 -18.49
CA ASN A 345 11.80 1.41 -19.52
C ASN A 345 11.49 2.24 -20.78
N SER A 346 12.31 3.26 -21.09
CA SER A 346 12.09 4.12 -22.27
C SER A 346 11.86 3.32 -23.55
N LYS A 347 12.67 2.27 -23.77
CA LYS A 347 12.56 1.32 -24.88
C LYS A 347 11.86 0.01 -24.50
N GLY A 348 11.15 0.00 -23.39
CA GLY A 348 10.44 -1.18 -22.91
C GLY A 348 9.14 -1.46 -23.68
N PRO A 349 8.64 -2.71 -23.59
CA PRO A 349 7.46 -3.14 -24.35
C PRO A 349 6.21 -2.30 -24.08
N GLU A 350 6.06 -1.73 -22.88
CA GLU A 350 4.90 -0.89 -22.54
C GLU A 350 4.93 0.45 -23.28
N ASN A 351 6.08 1.13 -23.35
CA ASN A 351 6.22 2.37 -24.11
C ASN A 351 6.07 2.13 -25.62
N GLU A 352 6.54 1.00 -26.14
CA GLU A 352 6.32 0.61 -27.52
C GLU A 352 4.85 0.32 -27.80
N ALA A 353 4.15 -0.34 -26.88
CA ALA A 353 2.72 -0.58 -26.98
C ALA A 353 1.92 0.74 -26.90
N ALA A 354 2.31 1.67 -26.01
CA ALA A 354 1.73 2.99 -25.89
C ALA A 354 1.95 3.84 -27.17
N ARG A 355 3.14 3.74 -27.78
CA ARG A 355 3.43 4.38 -29.06
C ARG A 355 2.50 3.88 -30.18
N LYS A 356 2.37 2.55 -30.29
CA LYS A 356 1.47 1.92 -31.28
C LYS A 356 0.00 2.23 -31.05
N ALA A 357 -0.40 2.36 -29.80
CA ALA A 357 -1.77 2.72 -29.39
C ALA A 357 -2.08 4.23 -29.53
N GLY A 358 -1.07 5.07 -29.80
CA GLY A 358 -1.24 6.53 -29.88
C GLY A 358 -1.44 7.23 -28.54
N THR A 359 -1.11 6.56 -27.42
CA THR A 359 -1.23 7.10 -26.05
C THR A 359 0.08 7.70 -25.53
N LEU A 360 1.21 7.42 -26.20
CA LEU A 360 2.45 8.15 -26.05
C LEU A 360 2.45 9.31 -27.07
N PHE A 361 2.24 10.53 -26.60
CA PHE A 361 2.31 11.73 -27.41
C PHE A 361 3.77 12.12 -27.64
N ILE A 362 4.14 12.45 -28.88
CA ILE A 362 5.52 12.80 -29.26
C ILE A 362 5.46 14.02 -30.18
N GLY A 363 6.17 15.10 -29.84
CA GLY A 363 6.29 16.30 -30.63
C GLY A 363 7.74 16.72 -30.84
N ASN A 364 8.10 17.18 -32.03
CA ASN A 364 9.43 17.75 -32.29
C ASN A 364 9.52 19.20 -31.78
N THR A 365 8.39 19.83 -31.54
CA THR A 365 8.27 21.10 -30.82
C THR A 365 7.26 21.02 -29.70
N ILE A 366 7.26 21.98 -28.79
CA ILE A 366 6.26 22.07 -27.70
C ILE A 366 4.86 22.29 -28.28
N GLU A 367 4.75 23.05 -29.36
CA GLU A 367 3.48 23.34 -30.04
C GLU A 367 2.90 22.08 -30.70
N GLU A 368 3.76 21.26 -31.33
CA GLU A 368 3.35 19.97 -31.89
C GLU A 368 2.88 19.00 -30.78
N LEU A 369 3.62 18.95 -29.65
CA LEU A 369 3.23 18.15 -28.50
C LEU A 369 1.89 18.61 -27.93
N ALA A 370 1.70 19.93 -27.76
CA ALA A 370 0.46 20.51 -27.26
C ALA A 370 -0.75 20.12 -28.12
N GLY A 371 -0.60 20.18 -29.45
CA GLY A 371 -1.65 19.73 -30.39
C GLY A 371 -2.04 18.27 -30.18
N LYS A 372 -1.08 17.37 -29.93
CA LYS A 372 -1.33 15.94 -29.66
C LYS A 372 -1.94 15.71 -28.28
N MET A 373 -1.59 16.52 -27.30
CA MET A 373 -2.19 16.49 -25.95
C MET A 373 -3.60 17.11 -25.93
N GLY A 374 -3.95 17.92 -26.92
CA GLY A 374 -5.20 18.68 -26.94
C GLY A 374 -5.23 19.81 -25.91
N VAL A 375 -4.07 20.44 -25.64
CA VAL A 375 -3.92 21.59 -24.72
C VAL A 375 -3.51 22.86 -25.49
N PRO A 376 -3.77 24.08 -24.94
CA PRO A 376 -3.36 25.34 -25.60
C PRO A 376 -1.83 25.42 -25.74
N ALA A 377 -1.34 25.59 -26.99
CA ALA A 377 0.09 25.57 -27.30
C ALA A 377 0.87 26.71 -26.61
N ASP A 378 0.33 27.93 -26.65
CA ASP A 378 0.97 29.09 -26.02
C ASP A 378 1.09 28.93 -24.49
N ALA A 379 0.06 28.33 -23.87
CA ALA A 379 0.08 28.07 -22.43
C ALA A 379 1.12 27.00 -22.06
N LEU A 380 1.20 25.92 -22.84
CA LEU A 380 2.20 24.86 -22.60
C LEU A 380 3.62 25.42 -22.80
N LYS A 381 3.86 26.17 -23.90
CA LYS A 381 5.15 26.79 -24.15
C LYS A 381 5.56 27.72 -22.99
N LYS A 382 4.68 28.59 -22.55
CA LYS A 382 4.92 29.49 -21.42
C LYS A 382 5.25 28.67 -20.15
N THR A 383 4.52 27.60 -19.88
CA THR A 383 4.75 26.73 -18.75
C THR A 383 6.15 26.11 -18.76
N ILE A 384 6.62 25.64 -19.92
CA ILE A 384 7.96 25.06 -20.05
C ILE A 384 9.04 26.13 -19.90
N ASP A 385 8.85 27.32 -20.49
CA ASP A 385 9.78 28.44 -20.34
C ASP A 385 9.91 28.88 -18.86
N GLU A 386 8.79 28.99 -18.14
CA GLU A 386 8.77 29.31 -16.70
C GLU A 386 9.46 28.22 -15.85
N TYR A 387 9.23 26.94 -16.15
CA TYR A 387 9.93 25.86 -15.48
C TYR A 387 11.44 25.89 -15.75
N ASN A 388 11.85 26.09 -16.99
CA ASN A 388 13.27 26.18 -17.35
C ASN A 388 13.95 27.36 -16.64
N LYS A 389 13.25 28.49 -16.50
CA LYS A 389 13.71 29.63 -15.70
C LYS A 389 13.84 29.26 -14.20
N ALA A 390 12.89 28.50 -13.65
CA ALA A 390 12.97 28.06 -12.26
C ALA A 390 14.20 27.13 -12.04
N VAL A 391 14.57 26.32 -13.03
CA VAL A 391 15.81 25.51 -12.99
C VAL A 391 17.06 26.39 -12.90
N ASP A 392 17.11 27.50 -13.65
CA ASP A 392 18.24 28.44 -13.63
C ASP A 392 18.32 29.19 -12.29
N THR A 393 17.19 29.69 -11.82
CA THR A 393 17.12 30.52 -10.60
C THR A 393 17.09 29.74 -9.30
N LYS A 394 16.82 28.43 -9.37
CA LYS A 394 16.57 27.55 -8.21
C LYS A 394 15.35 27.97 -7.36
N VAL A 395 14.43 28.72 -7.96
CA VAL A 395 13.21 29.20 -7.32
C VAL A 395 12.00 28.75 -8.13
N ASP A 396 11.16 27.91 -7.51
CA ASP A 396 9.94 27.39 -8.13
C ASP A 396 8.69 27.95 -7.41
N PRO A 397 7.72 28.52 -8.15
CA PRO A 397 6.50 29.08 -7.54
C PRO A 397 5.63 28.04 -6.82
N PHE A 398 5.78 26.75 -7.14
CA PHE A 398 5.06 25.67 -6.49
C PHE A 398 5.83 25.05 -5.31
N GLY A 399 7.06 25.53 -5.03
CA GLY A 399 7.86 25.08 -3.90
C GLY A 399 8.64 23.77 -4.15
N ARG A 400 8.92 23.42 -5.40
CA ARG A 400 9.79 22.28 -5.72
C ARG A 400 11.17 22.47 -5.12
N ASN A 401 11.71 21.41 -4.51
CA ASN A 401 13.02 21.44 -3.86
C ASN A 401 14.10 21.92 -4.84
N PRO A 402 14.91 22.93 -4.47
CA PRO A 402 16.00 23.42 -5.33
C PRO A 402 16.96 22.33 -5.82
N ASN A 403 17.19 21.27 -5.03
CA ASN A 403 18.00 20.12 -5.42
C ASN A 403 17.33 19.25 -6.50
N MET A 404 16.04 19.40 -6.74
CA MET A 404 15.29 18.74 -7.81
C MET A 404 15.13 19.61 -9.07
N LEU A 405 15.49 20.89 -9.00
CA LEU A 405 15.50 21.84 -10.13
C LEU A 405 16.87 21.78 -10.87
N VAL A 406 17.19 20.63 -11.45
CA VAL A 406 18.52 20.36 -12.04
C VAL A 406 18.48 20.10 -13.54
N ASN A 407 17.32 19.87 -14.12
CA ASN A 407 17.16 19.50 -15.53
C ASN A 407 16.11 20.34 -16.20
N LYS A 408 16.47 21.02 -17.28
CA LYS A 408 15.55 21.71 -18.17
C LYS A 408 14.81 20.74 -19.10
N ILE A 409 13.69 21.15 -19.62
CA ILE A 409 12.95 20.49 -20.68
C ILE A 409 13.17 21.29 -21.95
N GLU A 410 14.18 20.91 -22.77
CA GLU A 410 14.61 21.72 -23.92
C GLU A 410 15.06 20.92 -25.15
N LYS A 411 15.28 19.60 -25.01
CA LYS A 411 15.78 18.75 -26.10
C LYS A 411 14.67 17.94 -26.75
N ALA A 412 14.36 18.26 -28.00
CA ALA A 412 13.42 17.49 -28.80
C ALA A 412 13.94 16.05 -29.10
N PRO A 413 13.04 15.08 -29.34
CA PRO A 413 11.58 15.21 -29.24
C PRO A 413 11.09 15.30 -27.80
N PHE A 414 9.89 15.88 -27.64
CA PHE A 414 9.20 15.97 -26.35
C PHE A 414 8.13 14.90 -26.26
N TYR A 415 7.90 14.41 -25.05
CA TYR A 415 6.99 13.28 -24.80
C TYR A 415 5.97 13.63 -23.72
N SER A 416 4.79 13.06 -23.86
CA SER A 416 3.72 13.15 -22.87
C SER A 416 2.77 11.96 -22.95
N GLY A 417 1.88 11.84 -21.99
CA GLY A 417 0.77 10.89 -21.94
C GLY A 417 -0.21 11.31 -20.85
N ARG A 418 -1.40 10.73 -20.82
CA ARG A 418 -2.39 11.02 -19.76
C ARG A 418 -2.05 10.25 -18.49
N ILE A 419 -2.21 10.87 -17.34
CA ILE A 419 -2.21 10.22 -16.04
C ILE A 419 -3.45 10.60 -15.23
N VAL A 420 -3.87 9.69 -14.38
CA VAL A 420 -4.83 9.89 -13.29
C VAL A 420 -4.20 9.46 -11.99
N MET A 421 -4.89 9.72 -10.87
CA MET A 421 -4.50 9.10 -9.60
C MET A 421 -5.16 7.74 -9.45
N ALA A 422 -4.45 6.77 -8.87
CA ALA A 422 -4.99 5.47 -8.50
C ALA A 422 -4.76 5.21 -7.01
N ARG A 423 -5.72 4.57 -6.34
CA ARG A 423 -5.59 4.11 -4.97
C ARG A 423 -4.43 3.12 -4.87
N HIS A 424 -3.55 3.31 -3.89
CA HIS A 424 -2.29 2.58 -3.85
C HIS A 424 -2.01 1.89 -2.51
N HIS A 425 -2.23 2.58 -1.39
CA HIS A 425 -1.93 2.04 -0.07
C HIS A 425 -2.89 2.63 0.96
N THR A 426 -3.41 1.80 1.85
CA THR A 426 -4.21 2.25 2.98
C THR A 426 -3.33 2.27 4.21
N MET A 427 -3.12 3.46 4.82
CA MET A 427 -2.36 3.59 6.06
C MET A 427 -3.21 3.30 7.30
N GLY A 428 -4.53 3.24 7.11
CA GLY A 428 -5.48 2.85 8.14
C GLY A 428 -5.67 1.36 8.25
N GLY A 429 -6.04 0.91 9.43
CA GLY A 429 -6.28 -0.49 9.75
C GLY A 429 -6.50 -0.70 11.25
N VAL A 430 -6.45 -1.94 11.70
CA VAL A 430 -6.64 -2.26 13.12
C VAL A 430 -5.51 -1.71 14.01
N CYS A 431 -5.88 -1.27 15.21
CA CYS A 431 -4.92 -0.86 16.22
C CYS A 431 -4.16 -2.06 16.76
N ILE A 432 -2.83 -1.94 16.83
CA ILE A 432 -1.94 -2.92 17.42
C ILE A 432 -1.04 -2.30 18.49
N ASN A 433 -0.56 -3.12 19.41
CA ASN A 433 0.54 -2.73 20.30
C ASN A 433 1.91 -3.14 19.73
N THR A 434 2.98 -2.87 20.48
CA THR A 434 4.37 -3.18 20.11
C THR A 434 4.66 -4.67 19.91
N LYS A 435 3.76 -5.54 20.36
CA LYS A 435 3.80 -7.01 20.18
C LYS A 435 2.87 -7.49 19.06
N THR A 436 2.38 -6.57 18.23
CA THR A 436 1.43 -6.85 17.13
C THR A 436 0.08 -7.44 17.56
N GLN A 437 -0.21 -7.42 18.87
CA GLN A 437 -1.51 -7.85 19.39
C GLN A 437 -2.56 -6.79 19.05
N VAL A 438 -3.70 -7.23 18.53
CA VAL A 438 -4.82 -6.34 18.15
C VAL A 438 -5.50 -5.81 19.42
N LEU A 439 -5.84 -4.53 19.39
CA LEU A 439 -6.48 -3.81 20.50
C LEU A 439 -7.97 -3.59 20.24
N ASP A 440 -8.76 -3.63 21.29
CA ASP A 440 -10.17 -3.21 21.26
C ASP A 440 -10.30 -1.68 21.43
N ARG A 441 -11.53 -1.17 21.34
CA ARG A 441 -11.85 0.26 21.51
C ARG A 441 -11.49 0.85 22.89
N HIS A 442 -11.16 0.02 23.87
CA HIS A 442 -10.71 0.42 25.20
C HIS A 442 -9.18 0.34 25.34
N GLY A 443 -8.45 0.05 24.24
CA GLY A 443 -7.00 -0.17 24.24
C GLY A 443 -6.56 -1.47 24.89
N LYS A 444 -7.48 -2.40 25.15
CA LYS A 444 -7.17 -3.71 25.71
C LYS A 444 -6.86 -4.69 24.58
N VAL A 445 -5.92 -5.60 24.86
CA VAL A 445 -5.56 -6.69 23.92
C VAL A 445 -6.76 -7.62 23.72
N ILE A 446 -7.07 -7.94 22.46
CA ILE A 446 -7.95 -9.08 22.11
C ILE A 446 -7.07 -10.35 22.15
N PRO A 447 -7.21 -11.21 23.16
CA PRO A 447 -6.32 -12.34 23.32
C PRO A 447 -6.38 -13.30 22.13
N GLY A 448 -5.21 -13.78 21.67
CA GLY A 448 -5.13 -14.72 20.55
C GLY A 448 -5.28 -14.08 19.16
N LEU A 449 -5.40 -12.75 19.05
CA LEU A 449 -5.46 -12.04 17.78
C LEU A 449 -4.24 -11.11 17.58
N TYR A 450 -3.58 -11.28 16.44
CA TYR A 450 -2.42 -10.51 16.01
C TYR A 450 -2.65 -9.96 14.62
N ALA A 451 -1.97 -8.86 14.25
CA ALA A 451 -2.02 -8.33 12.89
C ALA A 451 -0.67 -7.75 12.47
N ALA A 452 -0.33 -7.84 11.17
CA ALA A 452 0.90 -7.29 10.61
C ALA A 452 0.75 -6.87 9.15
N GLY A 453 1.49 -5.83 8.75
CA GLY A 453 1.49 -5.26 7.41
C GLY A 453 0.31 -4.31 7.18
N GLU A 454 -0.07 -4.10 5.93
CA GLU A 454 -1.01 -3.05 5.49
C GLU A 454 -2.42 -3.13 6.13
N ILE A 455 -2.76 -4.23 6.78
CA ILE A 455 -4.02 -4.35 7.54
C ILE A 455 -4.00 -3.59 8.86
N THR A 456 -2.83 -3.12 9.32
CA THR A 456 -2.65 -2.41 10.59
C THR A 456 -2.64 -0.90 10.40
N GLY A 457 -3.23 -0.18 11.35
CA GLY A 457 -3.20 1.28 11.42
C GLY A 457 -2.18 1.81 12.43
N GLY A 458 -1.75 3.06 12.22
CA GLY A 458 -0.89 3.76 13.18
C GLY A 458 0.61 3.71 12.93
N ILE A 459 1.10 3.02 11.90
CA ILE A 459 2.53 2.94 11.59
C ILE A 459 2.99 4.11 10.70
N HIS A 460 2.16 4.57 9.77
CA HIS A 460 2.58 5.51 8.73
C HIS A 460 2.00 6.91 8.84
N GLY A 461 1.05 7.16 9.75
CA GLY A 461 0.35 8.43 9.82
C GLY A 461 -0.46 8.74 8.56
N THR A 462 -0.54 10.01 8.20
CA THR A 462 -1.36 10.48 7.05
C THR A 462 -0.74 10.15 5.69
N ASN A 463 0.57 9.95 5.63
CA ASN A 463 1.28 9.72 4.37
C ASN A 463 2.50 8.80 4.58
N ARG A 464 2.48 7.65 3.93
CA ARG A 464 3.54 6.65 4.00
C ARG A 464 4.74 7.03 3.13
N VAL A 465 5.92 7.07 3.72
CA VAL A 465 7.19 7.24 3.00
C VAL A 465 7.44 6.07 2.05
N GLY A 466 7.88 6.36 0.82
CA GLY A 466 8.27 5.35 -0.15
C GLY A 466 9.35 4.41 0.43
N GLY A 467 9.17 3.10 0.24
CA GLY A 467 10.08 2.07 0.80
C GLY A 467 9.73 1.56 2.19
N ASN A 468 8.90 2.28 2.98
CA ASN A 468 8.53 1.84 4.33
C ASN A 468 7.52 0.69 4.34
N ALA A 469 6.65 0.54 3.33
CA ALA A 469 5.68 -0.57 3.31
C ALA A 469 6.35 -1.94 3.28
N ILE A 470 7.44 -2.10 2.53
CA ILE A 470 8.19 -3.37 2.47
C ILE A 470 8.94 -3.62 3.78
N ALA A 471 9.50 -2.57 4.40
CA ALA A 471 10.10 -2.67 5.73
C ALA A 471 9.07 -3.08 6.79
N ASP A 472 7.85 -2.49 6.76
CA ASP A 472 6.74 -2.79 7.64
C ASP A 472 6.34 -4.27 7.56
N VAL A 473 5.98 -4.78 6.37
CA VAL A 473 5.47 -6.16 6.25
C VAL A 473 6.46 -7.21 6.75
N PHE A 474 7.76 -6.99 6.57
CA PHE A 474 8.77 -7.95 7.04
C PHE A 474 9.10 -7.76 8.52
N THR A 475 9.11 -6.54 9.04
CA THR A 475 9.39 -6.26 10.45
C THR A 475 8.25 -6.76 11.33
N PHE A 476 7.03 -6.29 11.09
CA PHE A 476 5.89 -6.69 11.91
C PHE A 476 5.47 -8.14 11.67
N GLY A 477 5.65 -8.68 10.45
CA GLY A 477 5.43 -10.10 10.20
C GLY A 477 6.33 -11.01 11.04
N ARG A 478 7.62 -10.64 11.21
CA ARG A 478 8.55 -11.39 12.09
C ARG A 478 8.12 -11.32 13.54
N ILE A 479 7.73 -10.13 14.01
CA ILE A 479 7.29 -9.93 15.41
C ILE A 479 6.01 -10.73 15.66
N ALA A 480 5.00 -10.66 14.79
CA ALA A 480 3.75 -11.39 14.95
C ALA A 480 3.96 -12.91 15.03
N GLY A 481 4.81 -13.45 14.13
CA GLY A 481 5.14 -14.88 14.14
C GLY A 481 5.88 -15.34 15.40
N ALA A 482 6.69 -14.47 16.02
CA ALA A 482 7.38 -14.76 17.27
C ALA A 482 6.47 -14.60 18.50
N GLU A 483 5.67 -13.52 18.56
CA GLU A 483 4.83 -13.19 19.72
C GLU A 483 3.64 -14.16 19.89
N VAL A 484 3.04 -14.65 18.80
CA VAL A 484 1.95 -15.63 18.88
C VAL A 484 2.38 -16.92 19.59
N MET A 485 3.67 -17.25 19.59
CA MET A 485 4.22 -18.46 20.24
C MET A 485 4.40 -18.33 21.74
N LYS A 486 4.41 -17.10 22.27
CA LYS A 486 4.61 -16.83 23.71
C LYS A 486 3.32 -16.96 24.54
N ASN A 487 2.15 -17.22 23.89
CA ASN A 487 0.85 -17.37 24.54
C ASN A 487 0.35 -18.79 24.54
#